data_ddb074f1dfe8ff6d9307d00e637e569b
#
_entry.id   ddb074f1dfe8ff6d9307d00e637e569b
#
_cell.length_a   1.000
_cell.length_b   1.000
_cell.length_c   1.000
_cell.angle_alpha   90.00
_cell.angle_beta   90.00
_cell.angle_gamma   90.00
#
_symmetry.space_group_name_H-M   'P 1'
#
loop_
_entity.id
_entity.type
_entity.pdbx_description
1 polymer ?
#
loop_
_entity_poly.entity_id
_entity_poly.type
_entity_poly.pdbx_seq_one_letter_code
_entity_poly.pdbx_strand_id
1 'polypeptide(L)'
;MTTLSFNRARRVLLISVVALMSCTASNFNTLAQERRFPQTAGVDDSKMGPYRALAQVSYAASQKGDNALAAKLARILERNWDKAEDYGGETALSKTNHALFDEIDKAMDRFISPLVAHPTAAPDAALVKAAYHAYLEKLQQAD
;
A
#
# COMPACT_ATOMS: atom_id res chain seq x y z
N MET A 1 51.62 21.54 53.51
CA MET A 1 51.21 20.37 54.25
C MET A 1 50.22 19.58 53.43
N THR A 2 50.72 18.53 52.98
CA THR A 2 50.32 17.13 52.92
C THR A 2 49.36 16.81 51.73
N THR A 3 49.95 16.43 50.66
CA THR A 3 49.88 15.21 49.85
C THR A 3 48.88 14.16 50.31
N LEU A 4 48.10 13.63 49.35
CA LEU A 4 47.95 12.20 49.13
C LEU A 4 47.15 11.97 47.83
N SER A 5 47.84 11.66 46.86
CA SER A 5 47.82 10.62 45.86
C SER A 5 46.94 9.41 46.27
N PHE A 6 46.03 9.04 45.43
CA PHE A 6 45.66 7.64 45.31
C PHE A 6 45.26 7.27 43.88
N ASN A 7 46.20 6.68 43.26
CA ASN A 7 46.09 5.88 42.05
C ASN A 7 45.29 4.63 42.34
N ARG A 8 44.23 4.34 41.57
CA ARG A 8 43.79 2.94 41.41
C ARG A 8 43.15 2.76 40.03
N ALA A 9 44.03 2.18 39.26
CA ALA A 9 43.86 0.88 38.65
C ALA A 9 42.76 0.78 37.56
N ARG A 10 43.31 0.88 36.39
CA ARG A 10 42.86 0.26 35.15
C ARG A 10 42.32 -1.15 35.40
N ARG A 11 41.09 -1.38 35.09
CA ARG A 11 40.65 -2.69 34.60
C ARG A 11 40.09 -2.48 33.20
N VAL A 12 40.96 -2.75 32.26
CA VAL A 12 40.62 -3.00 30.86
C VAL A 12 39.73 -4.23 30.84
N LEU A 13 38.48 -4.02 30.59
CA LEU A 13 37.57 -5.12 30.21
C LEU A 13 37.53 -5.13 28.69
N LEU A 14 38.43 -5.90 28.11
CA LEU A 14 38.34 -6.37 26.73
C LEU A 14 37.12 -7.27 26.63
N ILE A 15 35.98 -6.69 26.31
CA ILE A 15 34.83 -7.45 25.84
C ILE A 15 35.00 -7.53 24.34
N SER A 16 35.37 -8.71 23.91
CA SER A 16 35.35 -9.14 22.52
C SER A 16 33.98 -8.92 21.92
N VAL A 17 33.87 -7.92 21.06
CA VAL A 17 32.73 -7.79 20.16
C VAL A 17 33.03 -8.68 18.96
N VAL A 18 32.81 -9.96 19.14
CA VAL A 18 32.54 -10.89 18.04
C VAL A 18 31.03 -11.03 18.03
N ALA A 19 30.38 -10.16 17.34
CA ALA A 19 28.97 -10.34 17.07
C ALA A 19 28.65 -9.74 15.70
N LEU A 20 28.32 -10.66 14.82
CA LEU A 20 27.25 -10.54 13.86
C LEU A 20 27.49 -9.72 12.60
N MET A 21 28.28 -10.26 11.74
CA MET A 21 27.98 -10.19 10.32
C MET A 21 27.13 -11.43 9.94
N SER A 22 25.85 -11.39 10.27
CA SER A 22 24.90 -12.41 9.81
C SER A 22 23.51 -11.78 9.66
N CYS A 23 23.39 -10.72 8.89
CA CYS A 23 22.09 -10.15 8.58
C CYS A 23 22.09 -9.35 7.28
N THR A 24 22.41 -9.96 6.18
CA THR A 24 22.20 -9.27 4.89
C THR A 24 21.60 -10.12 3.78
N ALA A 25 21.27 -11.38 4.06
CA ALA A 25 20.66 -12.24 3.04
C ALA A 25 19.12 -12.27 3.07
N SER A 26 18.49 -11.72 4.11
CA SER A 26 17.02 -11.85 4.28
C SER A 26 16.19 -10.77 3.59
N ASN A 27 16.79 -9.66 3.17
CA ASN A 27 16.02 -8.52 2.68
C ASN A 27 15.74 -8.54 1.17
N PHE A 28 16.45 -9.35 0.40
CA PHE A 28 16.17 -9.45 -1.04
C PHE A 28 14.97 -10.34 -1.38
N ASN A 29 14.67 -11.31 -0.53
CA ASN A 29 13.48 -12.15 -0.73
C ASN A 29 12.17 -11.42 -0.37
N THR A 30 12.21 -10.47 0.56
CA THR A 30 11.02 -9.71 0.97
C THR A 30 10.55 -8.78 -0.14
N LEU A 31 11.48 -8.13 -0.86
CA LEU A 31 11.15 -7.26 -1.99
C LEU A 31 10.65 -8.04 -3.24
N ALA A 32 11.08 -9.29 -3.40
CA ALA A 32 10.56 -10.15 -4.47
C ALA A 32 9.19 -10.74 -4.13
N GLN A 33 8.88 -10.86 -2.84
CA GLN A 33 7.59 -11.36 -2.35
C GLN A 33 6.53 -10.24 -2.32
N GLU A 34 6.93 -8.98 -2.12
CA GLU A 34 6.04 -7.82 -2.25
C GLU A 34 5.62 -7.54 -3.70
N ARG A 35 6.33 -8.08 -4.69
CA ARG A 35 5.90 -8.03 -6.09
C ARG A 35 4.82 -9.05 -6.44
N ARG A 36 4.59 -10.04 -5.59
CA ARG A 36 3.40 -10.87 -5.69
C ARG A 36 2.32 -10.08 -4.95
N PHE A 37 1.38 -9.51 -5.71
CA PHE A 37 0.14 -8.99 -5.15
C PHE A 37 -0.33 -9.98 -4.08
N PRO A 38 -0.70 -9.53 -2.86
CA PRO A 38 -1.22 -10.44 -1.87
C PRO A 38 -2.36 -11.19 -2.54
N GLN A 39 -2.12 -12.47 -2.82
CA GLN A 39 -3.19 -13.37 -3.22
C GLN A 39 -4.04 -13.50 -1.98
N THR A 40 -5.11 -12.75 -1.93
CA THR A 40 -6.21 -13.04 -1.02
C THR A 40 -6.58 -14.50 -1.24
N ALA A 41 -6.79 -15.22 -0.16
CA ALA A 41 -7.13 -16.64 -0.20
C ALA A 41 -8.39 -16.83 -1.05
N GLY A 42 -8.19 -17.22 -2.32
CA GLY A 42 -9.19 -17.30 -3.35
C GLY A 42 -8.88 -16.30 -4.48
N VAL A 43 -8.85 -16.77 -5.70
CA VAL A 43 -8.82 -15.91 -6.89
C VAL A 43 -10.18 -15.25 -6.95
N ASP A 44 -10.21 -13.92 -6.93
CA ASP A 44 -11.45 -13.18 -7.20
C ASP A 44 -11.66 -13.19 -8.73
N ASP A 45 -12.44 -14.16 -9.20
CA ASP A 45 -12.73 -14.35 -10.62
C ASP A 45 -13.82 -13.39 -11.13
N SER A 46 -14.33 -12.51 -10.26
CA SER A 46 -15.28 -11.50 -10.68
C SER A 46 -14.66 -10.49 -11.64
N LYS A 47 -15.50 -9.85 -12.46
CA LYS A 47 -15.03 -8.79 -13.37
C LYS A 47 -14.38 -7.63 -12.60
N MET A 48 -14.80 -7.40 -11.35
CA MET A 48 -14.29 -6.33 -10.48
C MET A 48 -13.09 -6.76 -9.62
N GLY A 49 -12.68 -8.03 -9.65
CA GLY A 49 -11.56 -8.56 -8.88
C GLY A 49 -10.25 -7.78 -9.00
N PRO A 50 -9.78 -7.47 -10.20
CA PRO A 50 -8.54 -6.70 -10.39
C PRO A 50 -8.57 -5.32 -9.75
N TYR A 51 -9.71 -4.63 -9.79
CA TYR A 51 -9.89 -3.31 -9.19
C TYR A 51 -9.92 -3.38 -7.67
N ARG A 52 -10.61 -4.39 -7.10
CA ARG A 52 -10.58 -4.67 -5.66
C ARG A 52 -9.17 -4.95 -5.16
N ALA A 53 -8.41 -5.78 -5.87
CA ALA A 53 -7.04 -6.11 -5.49
C ALA A 53 -6.15 -4.86 -5.47
N LEU A 54 -6.22 -4.00 -6.49
CA LEU A 54 -5.46 -2.75 -6.54
C LEU A 54 -5.87 -1.77 -5.44
N ALA A 55 -7.16 -1.63 -5.16
CA ALA A 55 -7.64 -0.80 -4.07
C ALA A 55 -7.13 -1.31 -2.71
N GLN A 56 -7.18 -2.62 -2.47
CA GLN A 56 -6.73 -3.25 -1.25
C GLN A 56 -5.23 -3.02 -0.99
N VAL A 57 -4.38 -3.24 -2.00
CA VAL A 57 -2.93 -3.05 -1.83
C VAL A 57 -2.57 -1.57 -1.69
N SER A 58 -3.28 -0.67 -2.38
CA SER A 58 -3.12 0.77 -2.22
C SER A 58 -3.50 1.23 -0.81
N TYR A 59 -4.64 0.78 -0.31
CA TYR A 59 -5.08 1.05 1.05
C TYR A 59 -4.11 0.49 2.09
N ALA A 60 -3.65 -0.77 1.93
CA ALA A 60 -2.69 -1.38 2.84
C ALA A 60 -1.35 -0.64 2.88
N ALA A 61 -0.87 -0.12 1.76
CA ALA A 61 0.32 0.72 1.71
C ALA A 61 0.12 2.03 2.50
N SER A 62 -1.03 2.69 2.32
CA SER A 62 -1.39 3.89 3.09
C SER A 62 -1.45 3.63 4.59
N GLN A 63 -2.03 2.50 5.02
CA GLN A 63 -2.08 2.12 6.44
C GLN A 63 -0.70 1.87 7.05
N LYS A 64 0.28 1.47 6.25
CA LYS A 64 1.69 1.28 6.67
C LYS A 64 2.49 2.59 6.63
N GLY A 65 1.90 3.69 6.20
CA GLY A 65 2.59 4.96 6.01
C GLY A 65 3.46 5.03 4.75
N ASP A 66 3.40 4.04 3.87
CA ASP A 66 4.08 4.08 2.57
C ASP A 66 3.22 4.84 1.55
N ASN A 67 3.17 6.16 1.75
CA ASN A 67 2.31 7.04 0.96
C ASN A 67 2.74 7.10 -0.52
N ALA A 68 4.04 6.96 -0.80
CA ALA A 68 4.54 6.94 -2.17
C ALA A 68 4.07 5.70 -2.93
N LEU A 69 4.11 4.53 -2.28
CA LEU A 69 3.59 3.29 -2.86
C LEU A 69 2.06 3.35 -2.99
N ALA A 70 1.36 3.84 -1.98
CA ALA A 70 -0.10 4.01 -2.01
C ALA A 70 -0.53 4.87 -3.20
N ALA A 71 0.10 6.03 -3.40
CA ALA A 71 -0.17 6.92 -4.53
C ALA A 71 0.14 6.27 -5.88
N LYS A 72 1.24 5.51 -5.98
CA LYS A 72 1.60 4.79 -7.20
C LYS A 72 0.55 3.73 -7.56
N LEU A 73 0.10 2.95 -6.58
CA LEU A 73 -0.90 1.90 -6.78
C LEU A 73 -2.28 2.49 -7.12
N ALA A 74 -2.66 3.60 -6.47
CA ALA A 74 -3.87 4.35 -6.77
C ALA A 74 -3.90 4.82 -8.24
N ARG A 75 -2.80 5.37 -8.75
CA ARG A 75 -2.69 5.75 -10.17
C ARG A 75 -2.71 4.57 -11.14
N ILE A 76 -2.30 3.38 -10.71
CA ILE A 76 -2.43 2.17 -11.53
C ILE A 76 -3.90 1.75 -11.58
N LEU A 77 -4.60 1.84 -10.46
CA LEU A 77 -6.04 1.56 -10.38
C LEU A 77 -6.82 2.47 -11.35
N GLU A 78 -6.62 3.78 -11.26
CA GLU A 78 -7.22 4.79 -12.14
C GLU A 78 -7.00 4.43 -13.62
N ARG A 79 -5.75 4.28 -14.05
CA ARG A 79 -5.43 3.94 -15.44
C ARG A 79 -6.02 2.62 -15.92
N ASN A 80 -6.19 1.64 -15.05
CA ASN A 80 -6.81 0.38 -15.43
C ASN A 80 -8.32 0.53 -15.59
N TRP A 81 -8.94 1.39 -14.77
CA TRP A 81 -10.35 1.74 -14.87
C TRP A 81 -10.65 2.47 -16.18
N ASP A 82 -9.88 3.52 -16.49
CA ASP A 82 -9.98 4.30 -17.74
C ASP A 82 -9.85 3.39 -18.98
N LYS A 83 -8.90 2.46 -18.97
CA LYS A 83 -8.74 1.49 -20.06
C LYS A 83 -9.93 0.56 -20.21
N ALA A 84 -10.58 0.17 -19.13
CA ALA A 84 -11.77 -0.68 -19.19
C ALA A 84 -12.97 0.08 -19.76
N GLU A 85 -13.07 1.38 -19.52
CA GLU A 85 -14.06 2.26 -20.16
C GLU A 85 -13.84 2.32 -21.68
N ASP A 86 -12.62 2.62 -22.10
CA ASP A 86 -12.29 2.85 -23.50
C ASP A 86 -12.30 1.57 -24.35
N TYR A 87 -11.83 0.46 -23.79
CA TYR A 87 -11.52 -0.77 -24.54
C TYR A 87 -12.35 -1.99 -24.12
N GLY A 88 -13.30 -1.83 -23.22
CA GLY A 88 -14.12 -2.95 -22.73
C GLY A 88 -15.11 -3.52 -23.75
N GLY A 89 -15.24 -2.92 -24.93
CA GLY A 89 -16.16 -3.36 -25.98
C GLY A 89 -17.62 -3.19 -25.60
N GLU A 90 -18.53 -3.90 -26.29
CA GLU A 90 -19.98 -3.79 -26.10
C GLU A 90 -20.48 -4.34 -24.74
N THR A 91 -19.67 -5.16 -24.08
CA THR A 91 -19.97 -5.71 -22.76
C THR A 91 -19.39 -4.90 -21.61
N ALA A 92 -18.72 -3.78 -21.89
CA ALA A 92 -18.19 -2.90 -20.86
C ALA A 92 -19.30 -2.36 -19.96
N LEU A 93 -19.01 -2.21 -18.67
CA LEU A 93 -19.96 -1.68 -17.71
C LEU A 93 -20.41 -0.27 -18.08
N SER A 94 -19.51 0.56 -18.60
CA SER A 94 -19.78 1.91 -19.12
C SER A 94 -20.88 1.94 -20.20
N LYS A 95 -21.03 0.85 -20.97
CA LYS A 95 -22.06 0.72 -22.02
C LYS A 95 -23.29 -0.02 -21.53
N THR A 96 -23.14 -1.02 -20.70
CA THR A 96 -24.26 -1.87 -20.25
C THR A 96 -24.99 -1.29 -19.03
N ASN A 97 -24.31 -0.57 -18.17
CA ASN A 97 -24.86 0.13 -17.00
C ASN A 97 -24.05 1.40 -16.69
N HIS A 98 -24.22 2.42 -17.50
CA HIS A 98 -23.49 3.68 -17.38
C HIS A 98 -23.68 4.36 -16.00
N ALA A 99 -24.89 4.31 -15.45
CA ALA A 99 -25.15 4.91 -14.15
C ALA A 99 -24.33 4.25 -13.02
N LEU A 100 -24.22 2.93 -13.01
CA LEU A 100 -23.39 2.22 -12.02
C LEU A 100 -21.91 2.47 -12.28
N PHE A 101 -21.49 2.53 -13.56
CA PHE A 101 -20.12 2.88 -13.93
C PHE A 101 -19.73 4.24 -13.33
N ASP A 102 -20.55 5.29 -13.53
CA ASP A 102 -20.33 6.64 -12.98
C ASP A 102 -20.26 6.66 -11.44
N GLU A 103 -21.09 5.82 -10.79
CA GLU A 103 -21.07 5.73 -9.32
C GLU A 103 -19.78 5.09 -8.80
N ILE A 104 -19.27 4.06 -9.49
CA ILE A 104 -18.01 3.40 -9.17
C ILE A 104 -16.85 4.38 -9.40
N ASP A 105 -16.85 5.07 -10.54
CA ASP A 105 -15.85 6.06 -10.89
C ASP A 105 -15.73 7.16 -9.83
N LYS A 106 -16.85 7.78 -9.46
CA LYS A 106 -16.91 8.78 -8.38
C LYS A 106 -16.45 8.23 -7.03
N ALA A 107 -16.74 6.99 -6.73
CA ALA A 107 -16.30 6.36 -5.49
C ALA A 107 -14.79 6.06 -5.51
N MET A 108 -14.26 5.64 -6.66
CA MET A 108 -12.83 5.48 -6.90
C MET A 108 -12.09 6.80 -6.72
N ASP A 109 -12.55 7.87 -7.35
CA ASP A 109 -11.95 9.21 -7.25
C ASP A 109 -11.86 9.68 -5.79
N ARG A 110 -12.91 9.48 -5.01
CA ARG A 110 -12.89 9.83 -3.58
C ARG A 110 -11.86 9.04 -2.80
N PHE A 111 -11.62 7.79 -3.18
CA PHE A 111 -10.61 6.93 -2.57
C PHE A 111 -9.19 7.31 -2.99
N ILE A 112 -8.94 7.54 -4.28
CA ILE A 112 -7.60 7.76 -4.80
C ILE A 112 -7.11 9.20 -4.59
N SER A 113 -8.00 10.20 -4.66
CA SER A 113 -7.63 11.63 -4.57
C SER A 113 -6.77 11.97 -3.35
N PRO A 114 -7.12 11.59 -2.11
CA PRO A 114 -6.29 11.89 -0.95
C PRO A 114 -4.93 11.17 -0.96
N LEU A 115 -4.81 10.04 -1.68
CA LEU A 115 -3.57 9.30 -1.81
C LEU A 115 -2.61 9.93 -2.82
N VAL A 116 -3.14 10.51 -3.91
CA VAL A 116 -2.34 11.02 -5.02
C VAL A 116 -2.03 12.51 -4.91
N ALA A 117 -2.84 13.28 -4.18
CA ALA A 117 -2.66 14.72 -4.02
C ALA A 117 -1.33 15.07 -3.33
N HIS A 118 -0.94 14.32 -2.32
CA HIS A 118 0.25 14.56 -1.52
C HIS A 118 1.01 13.25 -1.22
N PRO A 119 1.74 12.69 -2.21
CA PRO A 119 2.36 11.37 -2.07
C PRO A 119 3.46 11.29 -1.00
N THR A 120 3.90 12.43 -0.47
CA THR A 120 4.90 12.52 0.59
C THR A 120 4.30 12.84 1.97
N ALA A 121 3.01 13.18 2.03
CA ALA A 121 2.31 13.48 3.28
C ALA A 121 1.30 12.38 3.62
N ALA A 122 1.10 12.14 4.92
CA ALA A 122 0.07 11.20 5.36
C ALA A 122 -1.32 11.80 5.09
N PRO A 123 -2.19 11.10 4.33
CA PRO A 123 -3.57 11.53 4.17
C PRO A 123 -4.37 11.30 5.46
N ASP A 124 -5.55 11.90 5.56
CA ASP A 124 -6.47 11.58 6.64
C ASP A 124 -6.90 10.12 6.58
N ALA A 125 -6.46 9.34 7.57
CA ALA A 125 -6.67 7.90 7.62
C ALA A 125 -8.15 7.52 7.73
N ALA A 126 -8.97 8.32 8.41
CA ALA A 126 -10.40 8.07 8.56
C ALA A 126 -11.13 8.32 7.23
N LEU A 127 -10.76 9.39 6.53
CA LEU A 127 -11.30 9.71 5.22
C LEU A 127 -10.95 8.62 4.20
N VAL A 128 -9.68 8.22 4.12
CA VAL A 128 -9.23 7.16 3.20
C VAL A 128 -9.94 5.85 3.49
N LYS A 129 -10.08 5.47 4.77
CA LYS A 129 -10.79 4.26 5.17
C LYS A 129 -12.26 4.28 4.71
N ALA A 130 -12.96 5.38 4.98
CA ALA A 130 -14.37 5.51 4.60
C ALA A 130 -14.55 5.44 3.07
N ALA A 131 -13.70 6.14 2.32
CA ALA A 131 -13.73 6.14 0.87
C ALA A 131 -13.38 4.77 0.28
N TYR A 132 -12.40 4.06 0.85
CA TYR A 132 -12.04 2.69 0.47
C TYR A 132 -13.24 1.73 0.60
N HIS A 133 -13.94 1.75 1.74
CA HIS A 133 -15.10 0.88 1.93
C HIS A 133 -16.26 1.23 0.98
N ALA A 134 -16.52 2.52 0.77
CA ALA A 134 -17.54 2.95 -0.18
C ALA A 134 -17.22 2.51 -1.62
N TYR A 135 -15.96 2.55 -2.01
CA TYR A 135 -15.53 2.06 -3.32
C TYR A 135 -15.74 0.54 -3.46
N LEU A 136 -15.34 -0.25 -2.45
CA LEU A 136 -15.55 -1.70 -2.47
C LEU A 136 -17.03 -2.08 -2.55
N GLU A 137 -17.89 -1.36 -1.83
CA GLU A 137 -19.34 -1.56 -1.87
C GLU A 137 -19.91 -1.31 -3.27
N LYS A 138 -19.43 -0.27 -3.97
CA LYS A 138 -19.84 -0.01 -5.35
C LYS A 138 -19.35 -1.08 -6.32
N LEU A 139 -18.10 -1.54 -6.18
CA LEU A 139 -17.60 -2.66 -7.00
C LEU A 139 -18.42 -3.94 -6.82
N GLN A 140 -18.91 -4.20 -5.60
CA GLN A 140 -19.73 -5.37 -5.33
C GLN A 140 -21.08 -5.35 -6.06
N GLN A 141 -21.61 -4.16 -6.39
CA GLN A 141 -22.86 -4.03 -7.15
C GLN A 141 -22.69 -4.33 -8.64
N ALA A 142 -21.46 -4.40 -9.13
CA ALA A 142 -21.13 -4.65 -10.53
C ALA A 142 -20.74 -6.12 -10.82
N ASP A 143 -20.68 -6.98 -9.79
CA ASP A 143 -20.45 -8.43 -9.91
C ASP A 143 -21.78 -9.15 -10.14
#